data_0fba8af82115d6e5f56d70545600bb9a
#
_entry.id   0fba8af82115d6e5f56d70545600bb9a
#
_cell.length_a   1.000
_cell.length_b   1.000
_cell.length_c   1.000
_cell.angle_alpha   90.00
_cell.angle_beta   90.00
_cell.angle_gamma   90.00
#
_symmetry.space_group_name_H-M   'P 1'
#
loop_
_entity.id
_entity.type
_entity.pdbx_description
1 polymer ?
#
loop_
_entity_poly.entity_id
_entity_poly.type
_entity_poly.pdbx_seq_one_letter_code
_entity_poly.pdbx_strand_id
1 'polypeptide(L)'
;MKYREENKDLFTVPEYYYLAHCISTDFGMGKGIVVEFNKRFDLKRKLQTKYPDYINQYTHKRIGGDCLLEGRVLNLITKERYFHKPTIITMRLALKKMKQICLEHNIKKIAMPVIGCGLDRLNWNDVSEQIKDIFADTNVEILVCKR
;
A
#
# COMPACT_ATOMS: atom_id res chain seq x y z
N MET A 1 -15.91 -7.78 -6.37
CA MET A 1 -15.10 -6.54 -6.26
C MET A 1 -15.68 -5.45 -7.15
N LYS A 2 -15.67 -4.22 -6.68
CA LYS A 2 -15.92 -3.04 -7.50
C LYS A 2 -14.61 -2.29 -7.67
N TYR A 3 -14.28 -1.92 -8.89
CA TYR A 3 -13.03 -1.23 -9.21
C TYR A 3 -13.32 -0.04 -10.11
N ARG A 4 -12.78 1.14 -9.78
CA ARG A 4 -12.88 2.30 -10.63
C ARG A 4 -11.66 3.20 -10.47
N GLU A 5 -11.39 3.99 -11.51
CA GLU A 5 -10.32 4.99 -11.53
C GLU A 5 -10.94 6.35 -11.75
N GLU A 6 -10.55 7.34 -10.95
CA GLU A 6 -11.05 8.70 -11.05
C GLU A 6 -9.90 9.70 -10.97
N ASN A 7 -10.04 10.84 -11.66
CA ASN A 7 -9.14 11.98 -11.49
C ASN A 7 -9.57 12.72 -10.24
N LYS A 8 -8.86 12.51 -9.15
CA LYS A 8 -9.27 12.96 -7.83
C LYS A 8 -8.09 13.00 -6.89
N ASP A 9 -8.09 13.96 -5.96
CA ASP A 9 -7.13 13.98 -4.88
C ASP A 9 -7.48 12.86 -3.89
N LEU A 10 -6.54 11.95 -3.66
CA LEU A 10 -6.71 10.83 -2.74
C LEU A 10 -7.17 11.28 -1.35
N PHE A 11 -6.66 12.39 -0.87
CA PHE A 11 -6.92 12.87 0.48
C PHE A 11 -8.27 13.58 0.64
N THR A 12 -9.07 13.63 -0.42
CA THR A 12 -10.44 14.17 -0.37
C THR A 12 -11.51 13.10 -0.24
N VAL A 13 -11.14 11.81 -0.25
CA VAL A 13 -12.13 10.74 -0.08
C VAL A 13 -12.70 10.74 1.32
N PRO A 14 -13.95 10.27 1.51
CA PRO A 14 -14.54 10.18 2.84
C PRO A 14 -13.70 9.36 3.81
N GLU A 15 -13.78 9.70 5.10
CA GLU A 15 -12.97 9.06 6.14
C GLU A 15 -13.27 7.57 6.34
N TYR A 16 -14.40 7.08 5.85
CA TYR A 16 -14.72 5.66 5.92
C TYR A 16 -13.95 4.81 4.89
N TYR A 17 -13.23 5.44 3.96
CA TYR A 17 -12.27 4.71 3.12
C TYR A 17 -10.99 4.45 3.89
N TYR A 18 -10.47 3.23 3.77
CA TYR A 18 -9.07 2.98 4.09
C TYR A 18 -8.23 3.46 2.93
N LEU A 19 -7.01 3.89 3.23
CA LEU A 19 -6.08 4.39 2.21
C LEU A 19 -4.93 3.39 2.07
N ALA A 20 -4.44 3.20 0.85
CA ALA A 20 -3.32 2.31 0.58
C ALA A 20 -2.22 3.06 -0.18
N HIS A 21 -0.98 2.77 0.16
CA HIS A 21 0.20 3.25 -0.54
C HIS A 21 1.37 2.28 -0.35
N CYS A 22 2.47 2.53 -1.06
CA CYS A 22 3.66 1.66 -0.99
C CYS A 22 4.76 2.33 -0.20
N ILE A 23 5.44 1.55 0.64
CA ILE A 23 6.60 1.98 1.43
C ILE A 23 7.69 0.90 1.39
N SER A 24 8.85 1.20 1.98
CA SER A 24 9.95 0.27 2.19
C SER A 24 10.03 -0.18 3.65
N THR A 25 10.78 -1.25 3.90
CA THR A 25 10.92 -1.79 5.27
C THR A 25 11.65 -0.85 6.22
N ASP A 26 12.46 0.06 5.69
CA ASP A 26 13.18 1.05 6.49
C ASP A 26 12.31 2.27 6.85
N PHE A 27 11.05 2.28 6.40
CA PHE A 27 10.09 3.36 6.61
C PHE A 27 10.60 4.73 6.13
N GLY A 28 11.45 4.74 5.07
CA GLY A 28 11.90 5.99 4.45
C GLY A 28 10.73 6.67 3.75
N MET A 29 10.45 7.93 4.10
CA MET A 29 9.28 8.66 3.62
C MET A 29 9.65 10.07 3.13
N GLY A 30 10.75 10.16 2.39
CA GLY A 30 11.30 11.45 1.98
C GLY A 30 10.87 11.98 0.62
N LYS A 31 10.24 11.16 -0.24
CA LYS A 31 9.88 11.57 -1.61
C LYS A 31 8.56 10.95 -2.05
N GLY A 32 7.85 11.66 -2.93
CA GLY A 32 6.61 11.20 -3.51
C GLY A 32 5.42 11.36 -2.58
N ILE A 33 4.32 10.66 -2.87
CA ILE A 33 3.07 10.79 -2.14
C ILE A 33 3.20 10.36 -0.67
N VAL A 34 4.18 9.52 -0.35
CA VAL A 34 4.41 9.06 1.02
C VAL A 34 4.73 10.23 1.97
N VAL A 35 5.30 11.31 1.47
CA VAL A 35 5.56 12.51 2.25
C VAL A 35 4.25 13.06 2.83
N GLU A 36 3.22 13.14 2.01
CA GLU A 36 1.91 13.63 2.44
C GLU A 36 1.22 12.66 3.40
N PHE A 37 1.35 11.35 3.14
CA PHE A 37 0.87 10.32 4.07
C PHE A 37 1.53 10.46 5.44
N ASN A 38 2.84 10.62 5.46
CA ASN A 38 3.57 10.77 6.71
C ASN A 38 3.14 12.02 7.48
N LYS A 39 3.00 13.13 6.76
CA LYS A 39 2.58 14.40 7.34
C LYS A 39 1.17 14.34 7.95
N ARG A 40 0.23 13.71 7.26
CA ARG A 40 -1.17 13.64 7.69
C ARG A 40 -1.42 12.64 8.79
N PHE A 41 -0.71 11.51 8.78
CA PHE A 41 -0.99 10.37 9.66
C PHE A 41 0.14 10.07 10.65
N ASP A 42 1.24 10.82 10.59
CA ASP A 42 2.42 10.59 11.44
C ASP A 42 2.91 9.13 11.35
N LEU A 43 2.95 8.60 10.13
CA LEU A 43 3.15 7.18 9.88
C LEU A 43 4.51 6.67 10.27
N LYS A 44 5.57 7.40 9.92
CA LYS A 44 6.94 6.95 10.17
C LYS A 44 7.17 6.71 11.66
N ARG A 45 6.78 7.66 12.49
CA ARG A 45 6.90 7.56 13.94
C ARG A 45 6.08 6.38 14.49
N LYS A 46 4.82 6.27 14.06
CA LYS A 46 3.91 5.20 14.51
C LYS A 46 4.40 3.83 14.11
N LEU A 47 4.85 3.68 12.87
CA LEU A 47 5.37 2.40 12.37
C LEU A 47 6.67 2.02 13.05
N GLN A 48 7.58 2.98 13.26
CA GLN A 48 8.83 2.73 13.98
C GLN A 48 8.59 2.34 15.44
N THR A 49 7.60 2.94 16.07
CA THR A 49 7.21 2.62 17.45
C THR A 49 6.61 1.22 17.55
N LYS A 50 5.72 0.87 16.62
CA LYS A 50 5.01 -0.40 16.62
C LYS A 50 5.87 -1.56 16.11
N TYR A 51 6.78 -1.28 15.18
CA TYR A 51 7.65 -2.28 14.55
C TYR A 51 9.12 -1.81 14.59
N PRO A 52 9.76 -1.75 15.77
CA PRO A 52 11.08 -1.10 15.93
C PRO A 52 12.22 -1.77 15.16
N ASP A 53 12.06 -3.05 14.79
CA ASP A 53 13.10 -3.80 14.08
C ASP A 53 12.54 -4.47 12.82
N TYR A 54 11.61 -3.80 12.15
CA TYR A 54 10.87 -4.40 11.05
C TYR A 54 11.78 -4.87 9.90
N ILE A 55 12.79 -4.08 9.55
CA ILE A 55 13.68 -4.40 8.43
C ILE A 55 14.38 -5.75 8.64
N ASN A 56 14.87 -6.02 9.85
CA ASN A 56 15.53 -7.28 10.17
C ASN A 56 14.53 -8.44 10.21
N GLN A 57 13.34 -8.22 10.77
CA GLN A 57 12.27 -9.21 10.78
C GLN A 57 11.85 -9.57 9.36
N TYR A 58 11.70 -8.58 8.49
CA TYR A 58 11.33 -8.79 7.10
C TYR A 58 12.36 -9.65 6.37
N THR A 59 13.63 -9.26 6.46
CA THR A 59 14.74 -9.96 5.80
C THR A 59 14.91 -11.38 6.36
N HIS A 60 14.83 -11.53 7.68
CA HIS A 60 14.99 -12.82 8.35
C HIS A 60 13.89 -13.82 7.95
N LYS A 61 12.66 -13.35 7.90
CA LYS A 61 11.52 -14.18 7.50
C LYS A 61 11.43 -14.41 5.99
N ARG A 62 12.27 -13.75 5.20
CA ARG A 62 12.28 -13.82 3.73
C ARG A 62 10.92 -13.51 3.11
N ILE A 63 10.25 -12.52 3.66
CA ILE A 63 8.96 -12.05 3.15
C ILE A 63 9.23 -11.27 1.87
N GLY A 64 8.70 -11.70 0.72
CA GLY A 64 8.90 -11.02 -0.56
C GLY A 64 8.13 -9.72 -0.68
N GLY A 65 7.02 -9.59 0.06
CA GLY A 65 6.19 -8.41 0.17
C GLY A 65 5.30 -8.56 1.38
N ASP A 66 4.81 -7.43 1.93
CA ASP A 66 4.02 -7.46 3.15
C ASP A 66 3.05 -6.27 3.15
N CYS A 67 2.19 -6.19 4.15
CA CYS A 67 1.31 -5.05 4.35
C CYS A 67 1.12 -4.81 5.85
N LEU A 68 1.27 -3.57 6.28
CA LEU A 68 1.10 -3.17 7.68
C LEU A 68 -0.07 -2.20 7.78
N LEU A 69 -1.05 -2.54 8.60
CA LEU A 69 -2.19 -1.66 8.88
C LEU A 69 -1.84 -0.75 10.05
N GLU A 70 -1.92 0.56 9.82
CA GLU A 70 -1.78 1.57 10.87
C GLU A 70 -2.93 2.57 10.76
N GLY A 71 -3.83 2.59 11.76
CA GLY A 71 -5.04 3.40 11.69
C GLY A 71 -5.86 2.99 10.47
N ARG A 72 -6.19 3.95 9.60
CA ARG A 72 -6.90 3.67 8.34
C ARG A 72 -5.96 3.52 7.14
N VAL A 73 -4.66 3.39 7.38
CA VAL A 73 -3.67 3.33 6.29
C VAL A 73 -3.12 1.91 6.15
N LEU A 74 -3.26 1.36 4.96
CA LEU A 74 -2.68 0.09 4.54
C LEU A 74 -1.34 0.39 3.88
N ASN A 75 -0.26 0.02 4.55
CA ASN A 75 1.10 0.29 4.10
C ASN A 75 1.65 -0.96 3.42
N LEU A 76 1.63 -0.95 2.09
CA LEU A 76 2.17 -2.04 1.28
C LEU A 76 3.69 -1.99 1.31
N ILE A 77 4.32 -3.07 1.77
CA ILE A 77 5.78 -3.18 1.83
C ILE A 77 6.22 -3.88 0.55
N THR A 78 6.79 -3.13 -0.38
CA THR A 78 7.13 -3.63 -1.71
C THR A 78 8.62 -3.72 -1.97
N LYS A 79 9.45 -3.18 -1.07
CA LYS A 79 10.90 -3.17 -1.21
C LYS A 79 11.56 -3.04 0.16
N GLU A 80 12.85 -3.44 0.23
CA GLU A 80 13.60 -3.43 1.48
C GLU A 80 14.04 -2.02 1.87
N ARG A 81 14.69 -1.29 0.97
CA ARG A 81 15.19 0.06 1.23
C ARG A 81 14.47 1.08 0.37
N TYR A 82 14.37 2.33 0.86
CA TYR A 82 13.65 3.40 0.16
C TYR A 82 14.22 3.67 -1.26
N PHE A 83 15.51 3.43 -1.47
CA PHE A 83 16.18 3.65 -2.77
C PHE A 83 16.13 2.44 -3.70
N HIS A 84 15.63 1.29 -3.23
CA HIS A 84 15.41 0.12 -4.08
C HIS A 84 14.17 0.29 -4.96
N LYS A 85 14.02 -0.59 -5.95
CA LYS A 85 12.83 -0.66 -6.79
C LYS A 85 12.05 -1.92 -6.48
N PRO A 86 10.71 -1.83 -6.38
CA PRO A 86 9.90 -3.03 -6.23
C PRO A 86 9.88 -3.82 -7.53
N THR A 87 9.46 -5.08 -7.44
CA THR A 87 9.14 -5.90 -8.60
C THR A 87 7.63 -6.13 -8.61
N ILE A 88 7.11 -6.63 -9.75
CA ILE A 88 5.70 -7.01 -9.81
C ILE A 88 5.41 -8.18 -8.87
N ILE A 89 6.42 -9.01 -8.59
CA ILE A 89 6.28 -10.14 -7.65
C ILE A 89 6.11 -9.61 -6.23
N THR A 90 6.97 -8.68 -5.78
CA THR A 90 6.85 -8.11 -4.43
C THR A 90 5.56 -7.32 -4.27
N MET A 91 5.13 -6.61 -5.31
CA MET A 91 3.85 -5.91 -5.32
C MET A 91 2.69 -6.91 -5.15
N ARG A 92 2.70 -8.01 -5.90
CA ARG A 92 1.65 -9.03 -5.81
C ARG A 92 1.57 -9.63 -4.41
N LEU A 93 2.71 -9.94 -3.80
CA LEU A 93 2.74 -10.49 -2.44
C LEU A 93 2.21 -9.48 -1.41
N ALA A 94 2.57 -8.21 -1.55
CA ALA A 94 2.04 -7.15 -0.69
C ALA A 94 0.52 -7.00 -0.85
N LEU A 95 0.01 -7.06 -2.08
CA LEU A 95 -1.43 -6.99 -2.36
C LEU A 95 -2.18 -8.19 -1.77
N LYS A 96 -1.60 -9.38 -1.83
CA LYS A 96 -2.20 -10.57 -1.21
C LYS A 96 -2.31 -10.41 0.30
N LYS A 97 -1.28 -9.85 0.92
CA LYS A 97 -1.31 -9.57 2.36
C LYS A 97 -2.34 -8.50 2.69
N MET A 98 -2.46 -7.46 1.87
CA MET A 98 -3.50 -6.44 2.02
C MET A 98 -4.89 -7.05 1.96
N LYS A 99 -5.14 -7.96 1.01
CA LYS A 99 -6.41 -8.70 0.94
C LYS A 99 -6.69 -9.45 2.23
N GLN A 100 -5.71 -10.15 2.77
CA GLN A 100 -5.85 -10.88 4.03
C GLN A 100 -6.27 -9.94 5.16
N ILE A 101 -5.62 -8.79 5.28
CA ILE A 101 -5.95 -7.78 6.28
C ILE A 101 -7.38 -7.28 6.09
N CYS A 102 -7.81 -7.02 4.85
CA CYS A 102 -9.17 -6.58 4.56
C CYS A 102 -10.20 -7.60 5.01
N LEU A 103 -9.95 -8.89 4.78
CA LEU A 103 -10.86 -9.95 5.21
C LEU A 103 -10.91 -10.07 6.73
N GLU A 104 -9.76 -9.98 7.40
CA GLU A 104 -9.67 -10.08 8.87
C GLU A 104 -10.33 -8.90 9.58
N HIS A 105 -10.21 -7.70 9.02
CA HIS A 105 -10.71 -6.47 9.62
C HIS A 105 -12.02 -5.97 9.02
N ASN A 106 -12.63 -6.74 8.12
CA ASN A 106 -13.87 -6.37 7.45
C ASN A 106 -13.78 -5.02 6.72
N ILE A 107 -12.64 -4.77 6.07
CA ILE A 107 -12.42 -3.55 5.29
C ILE A 107 -13.11 -3.71 3.94
N LYS A 108 -14.01 -2.79 3.59
CA LYS A 108 -14.83 -2.87 2.38
C LYS A 108 -14.51 -1.79 1.35
N LYS A 109 -13.84 -0.72 1.73
CA LYS A 109 -13.55 0.41 0.83
C LYS A 109 -12.10 0.84 0.97
N ILE A 110 -11.37 0.83 -0.14
CA ILE A 110 -9.97 1.24 -0.21
C ILE A 110 -9.82 2.29 -1.29
N ALA A 111 -9.14 3.39 -0.99
CA ALA A 111 -8.70 4.36 -1.99
C ALA A 111 -7.17 4.34 -2.05
N MET A 112 -6.62 4.45 -3.25
CA MET A 112 -5.17 4.40 -3.46
C MET A 112 -4.78 5.25 -4.67
N PRO A 113 -3.52 5.73 -4.71
CA PRO A 113 -2.99 6.31 -5.94
C PRO A 113 -2.64 5.21 -6.94
N VAL A 114 -2.02 5.55 -8.07
CA VAL A 114 -1.44 4.55 -8.99
C VAL A 114 -0.19 3.96 -8.34
N ILE A 115 -0.40 3.04 -7.42
CA ILE A 115 0.65 2.49 -6.56
C ILE A 115 1.77 1.85 -7.38
N GLY A 116 3.02 2.09 -6.96
CA GLY A 116 4.20 1.51 -7.59
C GLY A 116 4.59 2.12 -8.94
N CYS A 117 3.87 3.13 -9.43
CA CYS A 117 4.04 3.66 -10.79
C CYS A 117 4.62 5.07 -10.85
N GLY A 118 4.86 5.71 -9.72
CA GLY A 118 5.54 7.00 -9.65
C GLY A 118 7.06 6.79 -9.67
N LEU A 119 7.70 7.08 -8.56
CA LEU A 119 9.15 6.92 -8.42
C LEU A 119 9.60 5.46 -8.58
N ASP A 120 8.76 4.50 -8.24
CA ASP A 120 9.05 3.06 -8.32
C ASP A 120 8.95 2.49 -9.74
N ARG A 121 8.31 3.19 -10.67
CA ARG A 121 8.30 2.92 -12.10
C ARG A 121 7.74 1.57 -12.56
N LEU A 122 6.86 0.94 -11.80
CA LEU A 122 6.14 -0.23 -12.30
C LEU A 122 5.12 0.21 -13.35
N ASN A 123 4.74 -0.72 -14.22
CA ASN A 123 3.72 -0.48 -15.24
C ASN A 123 2.33 -0.55 -14.59
N TRP A 124 1.53 0.51 -14.74
CA TRP A 124 0.20 0.55 -14.10
C TRP A 124 -0.75 -0.52 -14.63
N ASN A 125 -0.68 -0.87 -15.91
CA ASN A 125 -1.53 -1.95 -16.45
C ASN A 125 -1.23 -3.27 -15.71
N ASP A 126 0.05 -3.56 -15.49
CA ASP A 126 0.44 -4.79 -14.78
C ASP A 126 -0.04 -4.75 -13.32
N VAL A 127 0.14 -3.63 -12.64
CA VAL A 127 -0.27 -3.48 -11.24
C VAL A 127 -1.79 -3.56 -11.10
N SER A 128 -2.54 -2.84 -11.95
CA SER A 128 -4.00 -2.85 -11.90
C SER A 128 -4.58 -4.24 -12.18
N GLU A 129 -3.99 -5.01 -13.09
CA GLU A 129 -4.39 -6.38 -13.35
C GLU A 129 -4.17 -7.27 -12.12
N GLN A 130 -3.07 -7.08 -11.39
CA GLN A 130 -2.83 -7.80 -10.14
C GLN A 130 -3.88 -7.46 -9.08
N ILE A 131 -4.24 -6.18 -8.96
CA ILE A 131 -5.28 -5.75 -8.01
C ILE A 131 -6.61 -6.42 -8.34
N LYS A 132 -7.02 -6.38 -9.60
CA LYS A 132 -8.28 -6.98 -10.05
C LYS A 132 -8.30 -8.49 -9.84
N ASP A 133 -7.21 -9.16 -10.15
CA ASP A 133 -7.09 -10.61 -9.98
C ASP A 133 -7.19 -11.01 -8.50
N ILE A 134 -6.43 -10.35 -7.65
CA ILE A 134 -6.35 -10.69 -6.22
C ILE A 134 -7.66 -10.44 -5.51
N PHE A 135 -8.34 -9.32 -5.80
CA PHE A 135 -9.57 -8.93 -5.11
C PHE A 135 -10.85 -9.40 -5.79
N ALA A 136 -10.77 -10.13 -6.91
CA ALA A 136 -11.92 -10.54 -7.73
C ALA A 136 -13.02 -11.26 -6.94
N ASP A 137 -12.64 -12.07 -5.96
CA ASP A 137 -13.56 -12.87 -5.15
C ASP A 137 -13.99 -12.21 -3.84
N THR A 138 -13.80 -10.89 -3.73
CA THR A 138 -14.14 -10.11 -2.53
C THR A 138 -15.28 -9.14 -2.78
N ASN A 139 -15.82 -8.59 -1.70
CA ASN A 139 -16.79 -7.47 -1.73
C ASN A 139 -16.12 -6.11 -1.55
N VAL A 140 -14.81 -6.03 -1.73
CA VAL A 140 -14.07 -4.78 -1.54
C VAL A 140 -14.28 -3.84 -2.72
N GLU A 141 -14.52 -2.56 -2.43
CA GLU A 141 -14.54 -1.51 -3.43
C GLU A 141 -13.17 -0.84 -3.46
N ILE A 142 -12.58 -0.75 -4.64
CA ILE A 142 -11.26 -0.13 -4.83
C ILE A 142 -11.43 1.09 -5.73
N LEU A 143 -11.04 2.25 -5.18
CA LEU A 143 -11.01 3.52 -5.89
C LEU A 143 -9.56 3.92 -6.11
N VAL A 144 -9.14 4.02 -7.37
CA VAL A 144 -7.82 4.54 -7.71
C VAL A 144 -7.94 6.02 -8.03
N CYS A 145 -7.22 6.84 -7.27
CA CYS A 145 -7.23 8.29 -7.40
C CYS A 145 -6.01 8.71 -8.21
N LYS A 146 -6.25 9.14 -9.45
CA LYS A 146 -5.21 9.55 -10.41
C LYS A 146 -5.11 11.07 -10.40
N ARG A 147 -3.92 11.60 -10.18
CA ARG A 147 -3.73 13.05 -10.17
C ARG A 147 -2.29 13.46 -10.43
#